data_148e290a97046f92c24f507b704325e0
#
_entry.id   148e290a97046f92c24f507b704325e0
#
_cell.length_a   1.000
_cell.length_b   1.000
_cell.length_c   1.000
_cell.angle_alpha   90.00
_cell.angle_beta   90.00
_cell.angle_gamma   90.00
#
_symmetry.space_group_name_H-M   'P 1'
#
loop_
_entity.id
_entity.type
_entity.pdbx_description
1 polymer ?
#
loop_
_entity_poly.entity_id
_entity_poly.type
_entity_poly.pdbx_seq_one_letter_code
_entity_poly.pdbx_strand_id
1 'polypeptide(L)'
;MDFLSKICSAVGDIVEVVKFGDDLGTNTGPFMPLEVYNEFFMPRHKIMCEYVKANTSAHTMLHCCGGICELIPGLIEAGFEIINPVQINAYGMEPEHLKNEFGNDITFWGGGVNTQSILNMATPQQVKDHVRHNIEIFSKDGGFIFTTVHNILPDVPPENIIAMFEAVREFD
;
A
#
# COMPACT_ATOMS: atom_id res chain seq x y z
N MET A 1 -17.55 -10.45 -11.34
CA MET A 1 -16.93 -10.49 -12.70
C MET A 1 -17.65 -9.57 -13.69
N ASP A 2 -18.98 -9.54 -13.79
CA ASP A 2 -19.71 -8.67 -14.73
C ASP A 2 -19.37 -7.16 -14.60
N PHE A 3 -19.27 -6.66 -13.38
CA PHE A 3 -18.86 -5.26 -13.12
C PHE A 3 -17.41 -5.00 -13.56
N LEU A 4 -16.47 -5.89 -13.22
CA LEU A 4 -15.07 -5.77 -13.60
C LEU A 4 -14.90 -5.80 -15.13
N SER A 5 -15.62 -6.68 -15.83
CA SER A 5 -15.57 -6.76 -17.30
C SER A 5 -16.04 -5.46 -17.97
N LYS A 6 -17.09 -4.83 -17.44
CA LYS A 6 -17.58 -3.54 -17.94
C LYS A 6 -16.55 -2.41 -17.72
N ILE A 7 -15.89 -2.38 -16.56
CA ILE A 7 -14.84 -1.40 -16.29
C ILE A 7 -13.67 -1.60 -17.26
N CYS A 8 -13.12 -2.81 -17.37
CA CYS A 8 -12.00 -3.09 -18.26
C CYS A 8 -12.33 -2.74 -19.71
N SER A 9 -13.54 -3.06 -20.17
CA SER A 9 -13.98 -2.71 -21.53
C SER A 9 -14.16 -1.21 -21.77
N ALA A 10 -14.54 -0.45 -20.73
CA ALA A 10 -14.81 0.98 -20.86
C ALA A 10 -13.56 1.86 -20.75
N VAL A 11 -12.60 1.50 -19.90
CA VAL A 11 -11.47 2.35 -19.54
C VAL A 11 -10.12 1.62 -19.51
N GLY A 12 -10.07 0.35 -19.87
CA GLY A 12 -8.86 -0.48 -19.77
C GLY A 12 -7.66 0.03 -20.58
N ASP A 13 -7.91 0.76 -21.67
CA ASP A 13 -6.88 1.38 -22.49
C ASP A 13 -6.43 2.77 -21.99
N ILE A 14 -7.07 3.29 -20.93
CA ILE A 14 -6.85 4.65 -20.42
C ILE A 14 -6.22 4.64 -19.03
N VAL A 15 -6.58 3.65 -18.20
CA VAL A 15 -6.14 3.58 -16.80
C VAL A 15 -4.84 2.79 -16.67
N GLU A 16 -3.94 3.29 -15.82
CA GLU A 16 -2.67 2.64 -15.51
C GLU A 16 -2.79 1.66 -14.33
N VAL A 17 -3.78 1.85 -13.46
CA VAL A 17 -3.98 1.02 -12.27
C VAL A 17 -5.45 0.69 -12.06
N VAL A 18 -5.76 -0.59 -11.85
CA VAL A 18 -7.05 -1.06 -11.36
C VAL A 18 -6.93 -1.37 -9.87
N LYS A 19 -7.64 -0.60 -9.05
CA LYS A 19 -7.65 -0.73 -7.60
C LYS A 19 -8.78 -1.63 -7.12
N PHE A 20 -8.42 -2.62 -6.32
CA PHE A 20 -9.34 -3.42 -5.51
C PHE A 20 -9.25 -2.96 -4.04
N GLY A 21 -10.30 -3.18 -3.26
CA GLY A 21 -10.32 -2.87 -1.83
C GLY A 21 -10.85 -4.04 -1.03
N ASP A 22 -10.05 -4.52 -0.07
CA ASP A 22 -10.41 -5.62 0.81
C ASP A 22 -9.57 -5.52 2.09
N ASP A 23 -10.15 -5.02 3.17
CA ASP A 23 -9.44 -4.85 4.45
C ASP A 23 -9.32 -6.18 5.17
N LEU A 24 -8.13 -6.79 5.11
CA LEU A 24 -7.81 -8.10 5.66
C LEU A 24 -6.98 -8.03 6.95
N GLY A 25 -6.62 -6.83 7.42
CA GLY A 25 -5.74 -6.63 8.56
C GLY A 25 -6.32 -5.75 9.67
N THR A 26 -5.75 -5.91 10.85
CA THR A 26 -5.92 -5.04 12.03
C THR A 26 -4.58 -4.42 12.42
N ASN A 27 -4.54 -3.57 13.45
CA ASN A 27 -3.25 -3.06 13.96
C ASN A 27 -2.34 -4.17 14.52
N THR A 28 -2.91 -5.32 14.90
CA THR A 28 -2.20 -6.43 15.58
C THR A 28 -1.95 -7.65 14.68
N GLY A 29 -2.28 -7.57 13.40
CA GLY A 29 -2.10 -8.64 12.43
C GLY A 29 -3.31 -8.86 11.54
N PRO A 30 -3.29 -9.88 10.69
CA PRO A 30 -4.40 -10.19 9.79
C PRO A 30 -5.64 -10.70 10.54
N PHE A 31 -6.82 -10.52 9.93
CA PHE A 31 -8.08 -11.05 10.45
C PHE A 31 -8.15 -12.58 10.43
N MET A 32 -7.32 -13.22 9.63
CA MET A 32 -7.34 -14.65 9.40
C MET A 32 -5.93 -15.22 9.21
N PRO A 33 -5.68 -16.49 9.51
CA PRO A 33 -4.44 -17.16 9.16
C PRO A 33 -4.24 -17.24 7.63
N LEU A 34 -2.98 -17.34 7.19
CA LEU A 34 -2.61 -17.45 5.77
C LEU A 34 -3.32 -18.61 5.07
N GLU A 35 -3.51 -19.74 5.74
CA GLU A 35 -4.20 -20.90 5.17
C GLU A 35 -5.64 -20.58 4.79
N VAL A 36 -6.36 -19.82 5.62
CA VAL A 36 -7.74 -19.39 5.35
C VAL A 36 -7.76 -18.39 4.19
N TYR A 37 -6.81 -17.46 4.15
CA TYR A 37 -6.66 -16.56 3.01
C TYR A 37 -6.42 -17.35 1.71
N ASN A 38 -5.49 -18.29 1.70
CA ASN A 38 -5.13 -19.10 0.54
C ASN A 38 -6.29 -19.99 0.06
N GLU A 39 -7.10 -20.51 0.97
CA GLU A 39 -8.24 -21.36 0.60
C GLU A 39 -9.43 -20.56 0.06
N PHE A 40 -9.77 -19.41 0.69
CA PHE A 40 -11.04 -18.73 0.41
C PHE A 40 -10.89 -17.42 -0.36
N PHE A 41 -9.81 -16.65 -0.17
CA PHE A 41 -9.67 -15.32 -0.75
C PHE A 41 -8.73 -15.33 -1.97
N MET A 42 -7.55 -15.91 -1.84
CA MET A 42 -6.52 -15.90 -2.88
C MET A 42 -7.04 -16.40 -4.25
N PRO A 43 -7.82 -17.51 -4.36
CA PRO A 43 -8.33 -17.93 -5.67
C PRO A 43 -9.27 -16.91 -6.34
N ARG A 44 -10.00 -16.13 -5.54
CA ARG A 44 -10.90 -15.10 -6.04
C ARG A 44 -10.14 -13.86 -6.48
N HIS A 45 -9.16 -13.43 -5.69
CA HIS A 45 -8.23 -12.37 -6.05
C HIS A 45 -7.47 -12.71 -7.34
N LYS A 46 -6.98 -13.94 -7.45
CA LYS A 46 -6.28 -14.43 -8.64
C LYS A 46 -7.13 -14.32 -9.91
N ILE A 47 -8.37 -14.78 -9.88
CA ILE A 47 -9.30 -14.64 -11.00
C ILE A 47 -9.49 -13.17 -11.40
N MET A 48 -9.60 -12.26 -10.45
CA MET A 48 -9.75 -10.82 -10.72
C MET A 48 -8.48 -10.21 -11.32
N CYS A 49 -7.32 -10.50 -10.74
CA CYS A 49 -6.03 -10.02 -11.24
C CYS A 49 -5.73 -10.55 -12.65
N GLU A 50 -5.92 -11.84 -12.87
CA GLU A 50 -5.76 -12.47 -14.19
C GLU A 50 -6.70 -11.85 -15.24
N TYR A 51 -7.93 -11.54 -14.85
CA TYR A 51 -8.88 -10.88 -15.75
C TYR A 51 -8.39 -9.49 -16.16
N VAL A 52 -7.93 -8.67 -15.21
CA VAL A 52 -7.38 -7.33 -15.51
C VAL A 52 -6.19 -7.45 -16.45
N LYS A 53 -5.23 -8.31 -16.14
CA LYS A 53 -4.01 -8.51 -16.94
C LYS A 53 -4.27 -9.05 -18.34
N ALA A 54 -5.30 -9.85 -18.51
CA ALA A 54 -5.69 -10.39 -19.84
C ALA A 54 -6.44 -9.38 -20.72
N ASN A 55 -7.07 -8.36 -20.15
CA ASN A 55 -7.95 -7.44 -20.86
C ASN A 55 -7.50 -5.98 -20.85
N THR A 56 -6.41 -5.64 -20.14
CA THR A 56 -5.87 -4.28 -20.03
C THR A 56 -4.35 -4.31 -19.90
N SER A 57 -3.71 -3.15 -20.03
CA SER A 57 -2.30 -2.95 -19.67
C SER A 57 -2.12 -2.45 -18.23
N ALA A 58 -3.21 -2.33 -17.47
CA ALA A 58 -3.18 -1.75 -16.12
C ALA A 58 -2.56 -2.69 -15.09
N HIS A 59 -1.85 -2.10 -14.13
CA HIS A 59 -1.37 -2.80 -12.94
C HIS A 59 -2.49 -3.07 -11.94
N THR A 60 -2.38 -4.16 -11.20
CA THR A 60 -3.34 -4.54 -10.16
C THR A 60 -2.91 -4.04 -8.80
N MET A 61 -3.77 -3.30 -8.11
CA MET A 61 -3.51 -2.76 -6.77
C MET A 61 -4.54 -3.26 -5.77
N LEU A 62 -4.08 -3.69 -4.59
CA LEU A 62 -4.95 -3.93 -3.45
C LEU A 62 -4.84 -2.80 -2.43
N HIS A 63 -5.96 -2.17 -2.10
CA HIS A 63 -6.08 -1.36 -0.90
C HIS A 63 -6.48 -2.27 0.26
N CYS A 64 -5.61 -2.38 1.24
CA CYS A 64 -5.78 -3.24 2.41
C CYS A 64 -5.10 -2.61 3.63
N CYS A 65 -5.89 -2.12 4.58
CA CYS A 65 -5.38 -1.56 5.83
C CYS A 65 -4.92 -2.66 6.80
N GLY A 66 -4.07 -2.26 7.76
CA GLY A 66 -3.63 -3.12 8.87
C GLY A 66 -2.34 -3.89 8.64
N GLY A 67 -2.01 -4.73 9.60
CA GLY A 67 -0.87 -5.64 9.58
C GLY A 67 -1.18 -6.86 8.71
N ILE A 68 -0.72 -6.83 7.47
CA ILE A 68 -0.97 -7.88 6.48
C ILE A 68 0.30 -8.58 6.01
N CYS A 69 1.41 -8.37 6.70
CA CYS A 69 2.71 -8.91 6.30
C CYS A 69 2.65 -10.41 5.99
N GLU A 70 2.01 -11.20 6.85
CA GLU A 70 1.85 -12.64 6.67
C GLU A 70 1.03 -13.02 5.41
N LEU A 71 0.18 -12.13 4.91
CA LEU A 71 -0.64 -12.36 3.72
C LEU A 71 0.05 -11.92 2.42
N ILE A 72 1.10 -11.09 2.48
CA ILE A 72 1.77 -10.53 1.30
C ILE A 72 2.22 -11.61 0.30
N PRO A 73 2.82 -12.75 0.71
CA PRO A 73 3.16 -13.82 -0.23
C PRO A 73 1.96 -14.33 -1.03
N GLY A 74 0.82 -14.52 -0.37
CA GLY A 74 -0.40 -14.95 -1.04
C GLY A 74 -1.02 -13.85 -1.94
N LEU A 75 -0.86 -12.58 -1.58
CA LEU A 75 -1.27 -11.44 -2.42
C LEU A 75 -0.43 -11.36 -3.71
N ILE A 76 0.88 -11.55 -3.61
CA ILE A 76 1.79 -11.63 -4.76
C ILE A 76 1.40 -12.82 -5.66
N GLU A 77 1.17 -14.00 -5.08
CA GLU A 77 0.73 -15.19 -5.84
C GLU A 77 -0.62 -14.99 -6.50
N ALA A 78 -1.55 -14.25 -5.88
CA ALA A 78 -2.82 -13.86 -6.47
C ALA A 78 -2.66 -12.90 -7.66
N GLY A 79 -1.50 -12.26 -7.80
CA GLY A 79 -1.16 -11.40 -8.92
C GLY A 79 -1.31 -9.92 -8.65
N PHE A 80 -1.41 -9.48 -7.40
CA PHE A 80 -1.29 -8.05 -7.06
C PHE A 80 0.15 -7.59 -7.25
N GLU A 81 0.29 -6.43 -7.87
CA GLU A 81 1.58 -5.78 -8.16
C GLU A 81 1.84 -4.59 -7.25
N ILE A 82 0.79 -4.07 -6.62
CA ILE A 82 0.85 -2.89 -5.75
C ILE A 82 0.00 -3.14 -4.50
N ILE A 83 0.52 -2.79 -3.32
CA ILE A 83 -0.26 -2.71 -2.08
C ILE A 83 -0.32 -1.27 -1.56
N ASN A 84 -1.46 -0.91 -0.98
CA ASN A 84 -1.77 0.40 -0.41
C ASN A 84 -2.67 0.19 0.83
N PRO A 85 -2.58 0.97 1.91
CA PRO A 85 -1.76 2.16 2.10
C PRO A 85 -0.40 1.88 2.77
N VAL A 86 -0.02 0.63 3.00
CA VAL A 86 1.19 0.20 3.72
C VAL A 86 1.21 0.76 5.15
N GLN A 87 0.44 0.16 6.04
CA GLN A 87 0.25 0.67 7.40
C GLN A 87 1.45 0.33 8.29
N ILE A 88 2.53 1.09 8.17
CA ILE A 88 3.85 0.87 8.80
C ILE A 88 3.83 0.81 10.33
N ASN A 89 2.77 1.27 10.98
CA ASN A 89 2.59 1.19 12.44
C ASN A 89 1.77 -0.03 12.89
N ALA A 90 1.35 -0.89 11.98
CA ALA A 90 0.73 -2.16 12.30
C ALA A 90 1.79 -3.26 12.50
N TYR A 91 1.42 -4.31 13.19
CA TYR A 91 2.32 -5.43 13.50
C TYR A 91 2.89 -6.08 12.22
N GLY A 92 4.21 -6.25 12.20
CA GLY A 92 4.96 -6.88 11.09
C GLY A 92 5.10 -6.01 9.85
N MET A 93 4.69 -4.73 9.89
CA MET A 93 4.69 -3.83 8.75
C MET A 93 5.84 -2.80 8.80
N GLU A 94 6.93 -3.11 9.47
CA GLU A 94 8.11 -2.25 9.56
C GLU A 94 8.72 -2.04 8.17
N PRO A 95 9.07 -0.79 7.77
CA PRO A 95 9.55 -0.45 6.44
C PRO A 95 10.73 -1.30 5.96
N GLU A 96 11.75 -1.48 6.81
CA GLU A 96 12.95 -2.26 6.48
C GLU A 96 12.61 -3.73 6.23
N HIS A 97 11.73 -4.31 7.05
CA HIS A 97 11.31 -5.69 6.89
C HIS A 97 10.56 -5.88 5.57
N LEU A 98 9.55 -5.04 5.33
CA LEU A 98 8.74 -5.11 4.09
C LEU A 98 9.61 -4.95 2.84
N LYS A 99 10.51 -3.97 2.85
CA LYS A 99 11.36 -3.69 1.69
C LYS A 99 12.36 -4.82 1.42
N ASN A 100 12.97 -5.37 2.46
CA ASN A 100 13.92 -6.47 2.32
C ASN A 100 13.25 -7.77 1.83
N GLU A 101 12.07 -8.10 2.37
CA GLU A 101 11.40 -9.37 2.07
C GLU A 101 10.63 -9.33 0.73
N PHE A 102 9.96 -8.21 0.42
CA PHE A 102 8.99 -8.16 -0.69
C PHE A 102 9.29 -7.09 -1.73
N GLY A 103 10.29 -6.24 -1.53
CA GLY A 103 10.54 -5.07 -2.38
C GLY A 103 10.92 -5.38 -3.84
N ASN A 104 11.24 -6.62 -4.16
CA ASN A 104 11.49 -7.06 -5.53
C ASN A 104 10.22 -7.59 -6.24
N ASP A 105 9.17 -7.90 -5.48
CA ASP A 105 8.00 -8.62 -5.98
C ASP A 105 6.74 -7.77 -5.98
N ILE A 106 6.70 -6.69 -5.16
CA ILE A 106 5.52 -5.82 -5.03
C ILE A 106 5.92 -4.36 -4.84
N THR A 107 5.13 -3.45 -5.40
CA THR A 107 5.28 -2.01 -5.21
C THR A 107 4.51 -1.56 -3.97
N PHE A 108 5.17 -0.77 -3.12
CA PHE A 108 4.59 -0.15 -1.94
C PHE A 108 4.03 1.24 -2.30
N TRP A 109 2.72 1.37 -2.34
CA TRP A 109 2.06 2.67 -2.51
C TRP A 109 1.53 3.15 -1.16
N GLY A 110 2.34 3.86 -0.41
CA GLY A 110 2.03 4.28 0.95
C GLY A 110 3.21 4.13 1.91
N GLY A 111 2.93 4.19 3.21
CA GLY A 111 3.99 4.06 4.22
C GLY A 111 4.87 5.29 4.36
N GLY A 112 4.60 6.37 3.62
CA GLY A 112 5.44 7.57 3.64
C GLY A 112 5.43 8.31 4.97
N VAL A 113 4.30 8.34 5.68
CA VAL A 113 4.21 8.89 7.03
C VAL A 113 3.09 8.25 7.83
N ASN A 114 3.37 7.95 9.10
CA ASN A 114 2.40 7.44 10.07
C ASN A 114 1.40 8.55 10.43
N THR A 115 0.12 8.34 10.09
CA THR A 115 -0.96 9.30 10.34
C THR A 115 -1.58 9.18 11.74
N GLN A 116 -1.32 8.10 12.48
CA GLN A 116 -1.92 7.87 13.78
C GLN A 116 -1.11 8.47 14.96
N SER A 117 0.17 8.75 14.76
CA SER A 117 1.03 9.25 15.85
C SER A 117 2.07 10.28 15.43
N ILE A 118 2.55 10.25 14.20
CA ILE A 118 3.59 11.17 13.74
C ILE A 118 2.97 12.41 13.11
N LEU A 119 2.17 12.25 12.06
CA LEU A 119 1.67 13.39 11.29
C LEU A 119 0.78 14.32 12.14
N ASN A 120 0.01 13.76 13.08
CA ASN A 120 -0.91 14.54 13.93
C ASN A 120 -0.31 15.01 15.27
N MET A 121 0.75 14.35 15.79
CA MET A 121 1.22 14.61 17.17
C MET A 121 2.67 15.10 17.26
N ALA A 122 3.49 14.85 16.23
CA ALA A 122 4.90 15.19 16.27
C ALA A 122 5.14 16.69 15.88
N THR A 123 6.35 17.17 16.13
CA THR A 123 6.78 18.49 15.63
C THR A 123 7.05 18.40 14.11
N PRO A 124 7.00 19.56 13.39
CA PRO A 124 7.33 19.59 11.96
C PRO A 124 8.69 18.96 11.62
N GLN A 125 9.70 19.17 12.47
CA GLN A 125 11.02 18.54 12.26
C GLN A 125 11.00 17.03 12.40
N GLN A 126 10.28 16.51 13.39
CA GLN A 126 10.10 15.05 13.55
C GLN A 126 9.33 14.43 12.39
N VAL A 127 8.34 15.14 11.84
CA VAL A 127 7.63 14.71 10.62
C VAL A 127 8.59 14.61 9.45
N LYS A 128 9.43 15.64 9.22
CA LYS A 128 10.44 15.61 8.15
C LYS A 128 11.39 14.43 8.30
N ASP A 129 11.93 14.23 9.50
CA ASP A 129 12.90 13.15 9.75
C ASP A 129 12.26 11.77 9.54
N HIS A 130 11.01 11.59 9.96
CA HIS A 130 10.27 10.35 9.73
C HIS A 130 9.98 10.10 8.25
N VAL A 131 9.56 11.13 7.50
CA VAL A 131 9.31 11.03 6.05
C VAL A 131 10.59 10.68 5.30
N ARG A 132 11.71 11.38 5.59
CA ARG A 132 13.01 11.08 4.97
C ARG A 132 13.42 9.63 5.20
N HIS A 133 13.35 9.18 6.45
CA HIS A 133 13.68 7.81 6.81
C HIS A 133 12.88 6.77 6.01
N ASN A 134 11.56 6.95 5.92
CA ASN A 134 10.72 6.03 5.17
C ASN A 134 11.00 6.06 3.66
N ILE A 135 11.23 7.25 3.09
CA ILE A 135 11.58 7.36 1.66
C ILE A 135 12.92 6.68 1.38
N GLU A 136 13.95 6.91 2.21
CA GLU A 136 15.27 6.28 2.06
C GLU A 136 15.20 4.76 2.06
N ILE A 137 14.29 4.16 2.85
CA ILE A 137 14.10 2.71 2.90
C ILE A 137 13.33 2.23 1.68
N PHE A 138 12.13 2.76 1.46
CA PHE A 138 11.23 2.23 0.45
C PHE A 138 11.65 2.54 -0.99
N SER A 139 12.36 3.67 -1.24
CA SER A 139 12.81 4.05 -2.60
C SER A 139 14.01 3.27 -3.10
N LYS A 140 14.71 2.55 -2.21
CA LYS A 140 15.85 1.73 -2.59
C LYS A 140 15.46 0.73 -3.69
N ASP A 141 16.18 0.77 -4.81
CA ASP A 141 15.94 -0.10 -5.98
C ASP A 141 14.53 0.07 -6.62
N GLY A 142 13.80 1.18 -6.34
CA GLY A 142 12.49 1.47 -6.91
C GLY A 142 11.32 0.78 -6.18
N GLY A 143 10.16 0.66 -6.85
CA GLY A 143 8.98 -0.01 -6.30
C GLY A 143 8.31 0.74 -5.13
N PHE A 144 8.37 2.10 -5.15
CA PHE A 144 7.77 2.93 -4.11
C PHE A 144 7.00 4.13 -4.69
N ILE A 145 5.81 4.36 -4.19
CA ILE A 145 4.99 5.55 -4.48
C ILE A 145 4.63 6.20 -3.14
N PHE A 146 5.11 7.42 -2.91
CA PHE A 146 4.87 8.13 -1.67
C PHE A 146 3.40 8.50 -1.50
N THR A 147 2.79 8.06 -0.40
CA THR A 147 1.57 8.63 0.19
C THR A 147 1.58 8.46 1.71
N THR A 148 0.68 9.16 2.39
CA THR A 148 0.40 8.92 3.80
C THR A 148 -0.15 7.50 4.02
N VAL A 149 0.01 6.97 5.23
CA VAL A 149 -0.54 5.64 5.61
C VAL A 149 -2.07 5.61 5.51
N HIS A 150 -2.74 6.74 5.73
CA HIS A 150 -4.20 6.87 5.63
C HIS A 150 -4.57 8.31 5.25
N ASN A 151 -5.85 8.60 5.11
CA ASN A 151 -6.35 9.96 4.91
C ASN A 151 -5.83 10.91 5.99
N ILE A 152 -5.48 12.13 5.59
CA ILE A 152 -5.14 13.21 6.52
C ILE A 152 -6.43 13.65 7.21
N LEU A 153 -6.47 13.50 8.52
CA LEU A 153 -7.63 13.84 9.33
C LEU A 153 -7.61 15.32 9.78
N PRO A 154 -8.76 15.87 10.24
CA PRO A 154 -8.86 17.29 10.63
C PRO A 154 -8.02 17.68 11.86
N ASP A 155 -7.53 16.72 12.64
CA ASP A 155 -6.66 16.93 13.79
C ASP A 155 -5.18 17.10 13.44
N VAL A 156 -4.81 16.97 12.17
CA VAL A 156 -3.43 17.15 11.71
C VAL A 156 -3.11 18.63 11.58
N PRO A 157 -2.05 19.15 12.27
CA PRO A 157 -1.62 20.52 12.14
C PRO A 157 -1.17 20.85 10.71
N PRO A 158 -1.61 21.96 10.10
CA PRO A 158 -1.22 22.34 8.74
C PRO A 158 0.30 22.42 8.54
N GLU A 159 1.05 22.87 9.55
CA GLU A 159 2.51 22.94 9.53
C GLU A 159 3.17 21.57 9.38
N ASN A 160 2.54 20.51 9.90
CA ASN A 160 3.02 19.13 9.71
C ASN A 160 2.76 18.62 8.29
N ILE A 161 1.67 19.01 7.67
CA ILE A 161 1.40 18.71 6.26
C ILE A 161 2.42 19.41 5.37
N ILE A 162 2.74 20.68 5.64
CA ILE A 162 3.77 21.43 4.92
C ILE A 162 5.13 20.74 5.09
N ALA A 163 5.50 20.40 6.32
CA ALA A 163 6.75 19.72 6.63
C ALA A 163 6.90 18.37 5.91
N MET A 164 5.82 17.60 5.83
CA MET A 164 5.78 16.36 5.07
C MET A 164 6.13 16.59 3.59
N PHE A 165 5.45 17.53 2.92
CA PHE A 165 5.72 17.82 1.50
C PHE A 165 7.09 18.47 1.26
N GLU A 166 7.59 19.27 2.20
CA GLU A 166 8.96 19.78 2.11
C GLU A 166 10.01 18.66 2.14
N ALA A 167 9.82 17.65 3.01
CA ALA A 167 10.70 16.51 3.06
C ALA A 167 10.63 15.66 1.78
N VAL A 168 9.45 15.45 1.21
CA VAL A 168 9.29 14.70 -0.06
C VAL A 168 10.07 15.38 -1.19
N ARG A 169 10.02 16.72 -1.29
CA ARG A 169 10.72 17.48 -2.35
C ARG A 169 12.24 17.40 -2.29
N GLU A 170 12.83 16.92 -1.21
CA GLU A 170 14.28 16.71 -1.11
C GLU A 170 14.74 15.49 -1.93
N PHE A 171 13.81 14.64 -2.38
CA PHE A 171 14.06 13.43 -3.16
C PHE A 171 13.59 13.52 -4.62
N ASP A 172 13.12 14.71 -5.06
CA ASP A 172 12.71 14.99 -6.45
C ASP A 172 13.91 15.18 -7.41
#